data_a6a7229cb43480d47df8a2657d56313e
#
_entry.id   a6a7229cb43480d47df8a2657d56313e
#
_cell.length_a   1.000
_cell.length_b   1.000
_cell.length_c   1.000
_cell.angle_alpha   90.00
_cell.angle_beta   90.00
_cell.angle_gamma   90.00
#
_symmetry.space_group_name_H-M   'P 1'
#
loop_
_entity.id
_entity.type
_entity.pdbx_description
1 polymer ?
#
loop_
_entity_poly.entity_id
_entity_poly.type
_entity_poly.pdbx_seq_one_letter_code
_entity_poly.pdbx_strand_id
1 'polypeptide(L)'
;MQQIKRISIALTLFFVFLFFVTMAHAQISGQCAEVVKDLKEPVGRAASVQKALRKTLNSDQLVDRYNRHVNILVGNLDREASRMQRLLAVAKQRGCDKLVQMMQDHIVNTKNIYNEMMASILLPAPKKPLAEQNEKLESELESLTKIH
;
A
#
# COMPACT_ATOMS: atom_id res chain seq x y z
N MET A 1 40.78 -40.35 -18.31
CA MET A 1 39.75 -40.61 -17.25
C MET A 1 39.65 -39.52 -16.17
N GLN A 2 40.70 -38.83 -15.80
CA GLN A 2 40.61 -37.75 -14.74
C GLN A 2 39.87 -36.49 -15.18
N GLN A 3 39.88 -36.10 -16.43
CA GLN A 3 39.17 -34.88 -16.89
C GLN A 3 37.64 -35.03 -16.85
N ILE A 4 37.09 -36.20 -17.16
CA ILE A 4 35.67 -36.46 -17.19
C ILE A 4 35.08 -36.36 -15.75
N LYS A 5 35.81 -36.82 -14.71
CA LYS A 5 35.39 -36.71 -13.33
C LYS A 5 35.32 -35.25 -12.82
N ARG A 6 36.27 -34.39 -13.28
CA ARG A 6 36.28 -32.96 -12.88
C ARG A 6 35.13 -32.19 -13.49
N ILE A 7 34.76 -32.47 -14.74
CA ILE A 7 33.63 -31.84 -15.42
C ILE A 7 32.31 -32.24 -14.76
N SER A 8 32.16 -33.53 -14.37
CA SER A 8 30.94 -34.03 -13.69
C SER A 8 30.71 -33.36 -12.32
N ILE A 9 31.79 -33.18 -11.54
CA ILE A 9 31.70 -32.53 -10.20
C ILE A 9 31.36 -31.05 -10.34
N ALA A 10 31.93 -30.33 -11.29
CA ALA A 10 31.65 -28.93 -11.53
C ALA A 10 30.19 -28.71 -11.98
N LEU A 11 29.67 -29.60 -12.82
CA LEU A 11 28.27 -29.55 -13.28
C LEU A 11 27.29 -29.79 -12.13
N THR A 12 27.60 -30.77 -11.27
CA THR A 12 26.76 -31.08 -10.12
C THR A 12 26.71 -29.93 -9.09
N LEU A 13 27.87 -29.31 -8.82
CA LEU A 13 27.95 -28.13 -7.96
C LEU A 13 27.16 -26.93 -8.51
N PHE A 14 27.21 -26.73 -9.83
CA PHE A 14 26.49 -25.67 -10.51
C PHE A 14 24.95 -25.86 -10.41
N PHE A 15 24.47 -27.10 -10.61
CA PHE A 15 23.06 -27.44 -10.45
C PHE A 15 22.58 -27.30 -9.01
N VAL A 16 23.39 -27.73 -8.01
CA VAL A 16 23.07 -27.55 -6.59
C VAL A 16 23.02 -26.07 -6.23
N PHE A 17 23.96 -25.26 -6.72
CA PHE A 17 23.95 -23.81 -6.47
C PHE A 17 22.74 -23.13 -7.10
N LEU A 18 22.37 -23.47 -8.34
CA LEU A 18 21.16 -22.99 -9.00
C LEU A 18 19.89 -23.37 -8.20
N PHE A 19 19.84 -24.58 -7.68
CA PHE A 19 18.70 -25.07 -6.89
C PHE A 19 18.57 -24.32 -5.57
N PHE A 20 19.67 -24.05 -4.88
CA PHE A 20 19.67 -23.24 -3.66
C PHE A 20 19.27 -21.78 -3.92
N VAL A 21 19.72 -21.18 -5.01
CA VAL A 21 19.34 -19.81 -5.37
C VAL A 21 17.85 -19.72 -5.70
N THR A 22 17.28 -20.69 -6.42
CA THR A 22 15.84 -20.71 -6.75
C THR A 22 14.98 -20.99 -5.51
N MET A 23 15.42 -21.85 -4.60
CA MET A 23 14.72 -22.11 -3.32
C MET A 23 14.74 -20.87 -2.42
N ALA A 24 15.87 -20.17 -2.32
CA ALA A 24 15.95 -18.92 -1.54
C ALA A 24 15.00 -17.83 -2.09
N HIS A 25 14.91 -17.70 -3.43
CA HIS A 25 13.99 -16.76 -4.06
C HIS A 25 12.51 -17.13 -3.85
N ALA A 26 12.17 -18.43 -3.90
CA ALA A 26 10.82 -18.90 -3.66
C ALA A 26 10.38 -18.66 -2.20
N GLN A 27 11.30 -18.84 -1.24
CA GLN A 27 11.01 -18.63 0.18
C GLN A 27 10.83 -17.13 0.54
N ILE A 28 11.63 -16.24 -0.06
CA ILE A 28 11.48 -14.79 0.06
C ILE A 28 10.14 -14.34 -0.55
N SER A 29 9.75 -14.91 -1.70
CA SER A 29 8.46 -14.60 -2.34
C SER A 29 7.26 -14.98 -1.47
N GLY A 30 7.30 -16.08 -0.72
CA GLY A 30 6.22 -16.51 0.16
C GLY A 30 5.94 -15.53 1.30
N GLN A 31 6.98 -15.05 2.00
CA GLN A 31 6.83 -14.05 3.08
C GLN A 31 6.34 -12.69 2.56
N CYS A 32 6.78 -12.30 1.38
CA CYS A 32 6.35 -11.05 0.76
C CYS A 32 4.92 -11.14 0.21
N ALA A 33 4.51 -12.31 -0.31
CA ALA A 33 3.14 -12.55 -0.75
C ALA A 33 2.12 -12.42 0.40
N GLU A 34 2.51 -12.80 1.61
CA GLU A 34 1.68 -12.60 2.80
C GLU A 34 1.46 -11.11 3.09
N VAL A 35 2.50 -10.28 2.99
CA VAL A 35 2.36 -8.82 3.15
C VAL A 35 1.44 -8.23 2.07
N VAL A 36 1.55 -8.68 0.81
CA VAL A 36 0.64 -8.25 -0.27
C VAL A 36 -0.80 -8.64 0.04
N LYS A 37 -1.03 -9.85 0.55
CA LYS A 37 -2.37 -10.30 0.97
C LYS A 37 -2.94 -9.42 2.07
N ASP A 38 -2.14 -9.12 3.09
CA ASP A 38 -2.55 -8.30 4.23
C ASP A 38 -2.79 -6.83 3.83
N LEU A 39 -2.10 -6.32 2.79
CA LEU A 39 -2.28 -4.97 2.28
C LEU A 39 -3.65 -4.78 1.62
N LYS A 40 -4.24 -5.81 1.04
CA LYS A 40 -5.54 -5.72 0.34
C LYS A 40 -6.67 -5.23 1.23
N GLU A 41 -6.67 -5.61 2.49
CA GLU A 41 -7.73 -5.23 3.44
C GLU A 41 -7.72 -3.72 3.74
N PRO A 42 -6.63 -3.10 4.23
CA PRO A 42 -6.62 -1.67 4.52
C PRO A 42 -6.78 -0.81 3.25
N VAL A 43 -6.25 -1.24 2.10
CA VAL A 43 -6.44 -0.55 0.82
C VAL A 43 -7.91 -0.58 0.40
N GLY A 44 -8.56 -1.75 0.47
CA GLY A 44 -9.98 -1.90 0.14
C GLY A 44 -10.90 -1.08 1.06
N ARG A 45 -10.60 -1.02 2.36
CA ARG A 45 -11.33 -0.18 3.32
C ARG A 45 -11.11 1.30 3.04
N ALA A 46 -9.89 1.74 2.78
CA ALA A 46 -9.59 3.13 2.42
C ALA A 46 -10.32 3.54 1.14
N ALA A 47 -10.36 2.68 0.12
CA ALA A 47 -11.11 2.93 -1.11
C ALA A 47 -12.62 3.05 -0.87
N SER A 48 -13.18 2.25 0.05
CA SER A 48 -14.59 2.34 0.44
C SER A 48 -14.89 3.67 1.16
N VAL A 49 -14.01 4.10 2.05
CA VAL A 49 -14.13 5.39 2.75
C VAL A 49 -13.97 6.55 1.78
N GLN A 50 -13.03 6.47 0.84
CA GLN A 50 -12.81 7.45 -0.21
C GLN A 50 -14.08 7.67 -1.06
N LYS A 51 -14.75 6.58 -1.47
CA LYS A 51 -16.02 6.65 -2.21
C LYS A 51 -17.15 7.26 -1.38
N ALA A 52 -17.24 6.92 -0.09
CA ALA A 52 -18.21 7.52 0.83
C ALA A 52 -17.95 9.02 1.01
N LEU A 53 -16.69 9.43 1.13
CA LEU A 53 -16.31 10.84 1.20
C LEU A 53 -16.70 11.59 -0.07
N ARG A 54 -16.41 11.04 -1.25
CA ARG A 54 -16.85 11.61 -2.54
C ARG A 54 -18.36 11.84 -2.57
N LYS A 55 -19.15 10.85 -2.15
CA LYS A 55 -20.62 10.96 -2.09
C LYS A 55 -21.05 12.07 -1.14
N THR A 56 -20.42 12.18 0.02
CA THR A 56 -20.72 13.23 1.01
C THR A 56 -20.36 14.62 0.48
N LEU A 57 -19.20 14.76 -0.17
CA LEU A 57 -18.75 16.03 -0.78
C LEU A 57 -19.71 16.52 -1.88
N ASN A 58 -20.34 15.61 -2.61
CA ASN A 58 -21.28 15.91 -3.68
C ASN A 58 -22.74 16.07 -3.20
N SER A 59 -23.01 15.91 -1.91
CA SER A 59 -24.35 16.05 -1.36
C SER A 59 -24.67 17.48 -0.90
N ASP A 60 -25.96 17.85 -0.94
CA ASP A 60 -26.48 19.13 -0.45
C ASP A 60 -26.96 19.03 1.01
N GLN A 61 -26.21 18.35 1.85
CA GLN A 61 -26.54 18.16 3.27
C GLN A 61 -26.35 19.45 4.07
N LEU A 62 -27.13 19.58 5.16
CA LEU A 62 -26.96 20.63 6.16
C LEU A 62 -25.53 20.67 6.69
N VAL A 63 -24.95 21.85 6.82
CA VAL A 63 -23.52 22.12 7.11
C VAL A 63 -23.02 21.32 8.34
N ASP A 64 -23.78 21.29 9.44
CA ASP A 64 -23.37 20.61 10.68
C ASP A 64 -23.30 19.08 10.52
N ARG A 65 -24.26 18.50 9.80
CA ARG A 65 -24.27 17.05 9.51
C ARG A 65 -23.16 16.68 8.53
N TYR A 66 -22.93 17.53 7.55
CA TYR A 66 -21.83 17.41 6.59
C TYR A 66 -20.48 17.40 7.30
N ASN A 67 -20.16 18.39 8.11
CA ASN A 67 -18.87 18.52 8.80
C ASN A 67 -18.61 17.32 9.73
N ARG A 68 -19.61 16.86 10.48
CA ARG A 68 -19.47 15.68 11.34
C ARG A 68 -19.18 14.43 10.53
N HIS A 69 -19.87 14.24 9.41
CA HIS A 69 -19.69 13.06 8.56
C HIS A 69 -18.31 13.05 7.89
N VAL A 70 -17.88 14.20 7.36
CA VAL A 70 -16.55 14.36 6.77
C VAL A 70 -15.45 14.06 7.80
N ASN A 71 -15.54 14.60 9.02
CA ASN A 71 -14.58 14.33 10.09
C ASN A 71 -14.46 12.84 10.41
N ILE A 72 -15.57 12.10 10.48
CA ILE A 72 -15.57 10.66 10.72
C ILE A 72 -14.89 9.92 9.57
N LEU A 73 -15.21 10.26 8.33
CA LEU A 73 -14.65 9.60 7.16
C LEU A 73 -13.14 9.85 7.04
N VAL A 74 -12.70 11.09 7.23
CA VAL A 74 -11.26 11.43 7.19
C VAL A 74 -10.52 10.73 8.36
N GLY A 75 -11.09 10.66 9.56
CA GLY A 75 -10.50 9.91 10.66
C GLY A 75 -10.41 8.40 10.39
N ASN A 76 -11.34 7.81 9.63
CA ASN A 76 -11.25 6.42 9.19
C ASN A 76 -10.13 6.21 8.17
N LEU A 77 -9.89 7.18 7.27
CA LEU A 77 -8.76 7.13 6.33
C LEU A 77 -7.41 7.11 7.07
N ASP A 78 -7.25 7.88 8.15
CA ASP A 78 -6.05 7.86 8.97
C ASP A 78 -5.74 6.47 9.53
N ARG A 79 -6.77 5.80 10.02
CA ARG A 79 -6.64 4.45 10.57
C ARG A 79 -6.10 3.47 9.51
N GLU A 80 -6.65 3.51 8.30
CA GLU A 80 -6.22 2.63 7.23
C GLU A 80 -4.83 3.02 6.69
N ALA A 81 -4.52 4.31 6.55
CA ALA A 81 -3.18 4.78 6.19
C ALA A 81 -2.12 4.32 7.21
N SER A 82 -2.43 4.39 8.50
CA SER A 82 -1.55 3.90 9.58
C SER A 82 -1.36 2.37 9.55
N ARG A 83 -2.38 1.61 9.12
CA ARG A 83 -2.24 0.15 8.89
C ARG A 83 -1.31 -0.14 7.72
N MET A 84 -1.46 0.57 6.61
CA MET A 84 -0.57 0.44 5.45
C MET A 84 0.88 0.77 5.81
N GLN A 85 1.12 1.81 6.62
CA GLN A 85 2.48 2.14 7.10
C GLN A 85 3.08 1.02 7.96
N ARG A 86 2.30 0.36 8.81
CA ARG A 86 2.79 -0.81 9.58
C ARG A 86 3.16 -1.97 8.66
N LEU A 87 2.36 -2.25 7.63
CA LEU A 87 2.67 -3.29 6.65
C LEU A 87 3.93 -2.96 5.84
N LEU A 88 4.15 -1.68 5.51
CA LEU A 88 5.41 -1.24 4.89
C LEU A 88 6.61 -1.51 5.81
N ALA A 89 6.48 -1.26 7.11
CA ALA A 89 7.54 -1.57 8.08
C ALA A 89 7.80 -3.09 8.16
N VAL A 90 6.75 -3.91 8.16
CA VAL A 90 6.87 -5.39 8.12
C VAL A 90 7.57 -5.84 6.83
N ALA A 91 7.22 -5.28 5.66
CA ALA A 91 7.87 -5.58 4.40
C ALA A 91 9.39 -5.26 4.45
N LYS A 92 9.76 -4.13 5.03
CA LYS A 92 11.18 -3.74 5.24
C LYS A 92 11.90 -4.73 6.15
N GLN A 93 11.31 -5.12 7.27
CA GLN A 93 11.89 -6.09 8.21
C GLN A 93 12.09 -7.49 7.58
N ARG A 94 11.19 -7.88 6.67
CA ARG A 94 11.25 -9.16 5.97
C ARG A 94 12.18 -9.14 4.74
N GLY A 95 12.82 -8.01 4.41
CA GLY A 95 13.71 -7.88 3.25
C GLY A 95 12.97 -7.95 1.91
N CYS A 96 11.71 -7.50 1.86
CA CYS A 96 10.89 -7.45 0.65
C CYS A 96 11.19 -6.21 -0.19
N ASP A 97 12.43 -5.96 -0.56
CA ASP A 97 12.88 -4.69 -1.14
C ASP A 97 12.10 -4.27 -2.39
N LYS A 98 11.81 -5.22 -3.29
CA LYS A 98 11.00 -4.94 -4.48
C LYS A 98 9.58 -4.51 -4.12
N LEU A 99 8.94 -5.18 -3.16
CA LEU A 99 7.62 -4.83 -2.67
C LEU A 99 7.64 -3.46 -1.97
N VAL A 100 8.64 -3.21 -1.13
CA VAL A 100 8.85 -1.91 -0.48
C VAL A 100 8.95 -0.79 -1.51
N GLN A 101 9.74 -0.97 -2.57
CA GLN A 101 9.89 -0.01 -3.65
C GLN A 101 8.56 0.28 -4.36
N MET A 102 7.72 -0.74 -4.55
CA MET A 102 6.41 -0.60 -5.22
C MET A 102 5.36 0.11 -4.35
N MET A 103 5.41 -0.04 -3.02
CA MET A 103 4.34 0.45 -2.14
C MET A 103 4.71 1.71 -1.36
N GLN A 104 5.99 2.01 -1.15
CA GLN A 104 6.44 3.05 -0.23
C GLN A 104 5.89 4.43 -0.59
N ASP A 105 6.09 4.86 -1.84
CA ASP A 105 5.70 6.21 -2.27
C ASP A 105 4.18 6.40 -2.21
N HIS A 106 3.41 5.39 -2.63
CA HIS A 106 1.95 5.44 -2.57
C HIS A 106 1.41 5.49 -1.14
N ILE A 107 2.02 4.75 -0.20
CA ILE A 107 1.63 4.79 1.22
C ILE A 107 2.00 6.13 1.85
N VAL A 108 3.18 6.68 1.56
CA VAL A 108 3.60 7.99 2.05
C VAL A 108 2.68 9.08 1.51
N ASN A 109 2.37 9.06 0.21
CA ASN A 109 1.47 10.00 -0.42
C ASN A 109 0.06 9.92 0.17
N THR A 110 -0.47 8.70 0.38
CA THR A 110 -1.77 8.49 1.06
C THR A 110 -1.79 9.18 2.43
N LYS A 111 -0.73 9.06 3.22
CA LYS A 111 -0.63 9.71 4.52
C LYS A 111 -0.54 11.23 4.43
N ASN A 112 0.21 11.74 3.44
CA ASN A 112 0.32 13.18 3.21
C ASN A 112 -1.03 13.78 2.79
N ILE A 113 -1.75 13.12 1.88
CA ILE A 113 -3.09 13.54 1.46
C ILE A 113 -4.05 13.57 2.66
N TYR A 114 -4.00 12.56 3.53
CA TYR A 114 -4.78 12.58 4.77
C TYR A 114 -4.46 13.81 5.64
N ASN A 115 -3.20 14.14 5.85
CA ASN A 115 -2.80 15.31 6.63
C ASN A 115 -3.30 16.62 5.99
N GLU A 116 -3.25 16.72 4.67
CA GLU A 116 -3.83 17.85 3.91
C GLU A 116 -5.36 17.93 4.09
N MET A 117 -6.07 16.80 4.05
CA MET A 117 -7.51 16.74 4.31
C MET A 117 -7.84 17.25 5.71
N MET A 118 -7.09 16.83 6.74
CA MET A 118 -7.28 17.30 8.11
C MET A 118 -7.09 18.82 8.23
N ALA A 119 -6.10 19.38 7.56
CA ALA A 119 -5.91 20.82 7.51
C ALA A 119 -7.07 21.53 6.77
N SER A 120 -7.56 20.93 5.70
CA SER A 120 -8.64 21.49 4.87
C SER A 120 -9.99 21.53 5.59
N ILE A 121 -10.28 20.60 6.49
CA ILE A 121 -11.53 20.58 7.28
C ILE A 121 -11.67 21.86 8.11
N LEU A 122 -10.57 22.46 8.52
CA LEU A 122 -10.53 23.67 9.34
C LEU A 122 -10.72 24.97 8.54
N LEU A 123 -10.78 24.88 7.21
CA LEU A 123 -10.97 26.05 6.34
C LEU A 123 -12.43 26.51 6.33
N PRO A 124 -12.69 27.80 6.08
CA PRO A 124 -14.05 28.34 5.95
C PRO A 124 -14.86 27.70 4.80
N ALA A 125 -14.18 27.22 3.75
CA ALA A 125 -14.80 26.60 2.58
C ALA A 125 -14.06 25.27 2.21
N PRO A 126 -14.22 24.20 3.02
CA PRO A 126 -13.41 22.98 2.91
C PRO A 126 -13.78 22.10 1.71
N LYS A 127 -14.96 22.27 1.12
CA LYS A 127 -15.52 21.34 0.10
C LYS A 127 -14.62 21.18 -1.12
N LYS A 128 -14.13 22.28 -1.69
CA LYS A 128 -13.28 22.25 -2.90
C LYS A 128 -11.92 21.59 -2.66
N PRO A 129 -11.10 22.02 -1.66
CA PRO A 129 -9.82 21.38 -1.40
C PRO A 129 -9.97 19.92 -1.00
N LEU A 130 -11.01 19.53 -0.25
CA LEU A 130 -11.28 18.15 0.09
C LEU A 130 -11.63 17.30 -1.14
N ALA A 131 -12.35 17.84 -2.12
CA ALA A 131 -12.66 17.13 -3.36
C ALA A 131 -11.39 16.85 -4.17
N GLU A 132 -10.52 17.85 -4.33
CA GLU A 132 -9.24 17.71 -5.03
C GLU A 132 -8.32 16.67 -4.35
N GLN A 133 -8.24 16.68 -3.02
CA GLN A 133 -7.48 15.72 -2.26
C GLN A 133 -8.07 14.30 -2.36
N ASN A 134 -9.39 14.18 -2.40
CA ASN A 134 -10.07 12.91 -2.55
C ASN A 134 -9.82 12.25 -3.92
N GLU A 135 -9.67 13.04 -4.98
CA GLU A 135 -9.27 12.55 -6.31
C GLU A 135 -7.81 12.05 -6.31
N LYS A 136 -6.90 12.80 -5.69
CA LYS A 136 -5.50 12.36 -5.51
C LYS A 136 -5.43 11.04 -4.73
N LEU A 137 -6.20 10.93 -3.64
CA LEU A 137 -6.28 9.72 -2.83
C LEU A 137 -6.75 8.51 -3.65
N GLU A 138 -7.74 8.67 -4.51
CA GLU A 138 -8.21 7.61 -5.39
C GLU A 138 -7.08 7.05 -6.26
N SER A 139 -6.29 7.92 -6.88
CA SER A 139 -5.14 7.52 -7.72
C SER A 139 -4.10 6.70 -6.94
N GLU A 140 -3.76 7.13 -5.72
CA GLU A 140 -2.82 6.40 -4.87
C GLU A 140 -3.35 5.02 -4.46
N LEU A 141 -4.63 4.93 -4.07
CA LEU A 141 -5.26 3.67 -3.70
C LEU A 141 -5.40 2.72 -4.89
N GLU A 142 -5.70 3.22 -6.09
CA GLU A 142 -5.70 2.40 -7.31
C GLU A 142 -4.33 1.81 -7.62
N SER A 143 -3.27 2.59 -7.42
CA SER A 143 -1.89 2.13 -7.61
C SER A 143 -1.55 1.02 -6.62
N LEU A 144 -1.95 1.14 -5.35
CA LEU A 144 -1.77 0.11 -4.33
C LEU A 144 -2.57 -1.17 -4.62
N THR A 145 -3.76 -1.08 -5.24
CA THR A 145 -4.55 -2.27 -5.61
C THR A 145 -3.91 -3.10 -6.72
N LYS A 146 -3.02 -2.51 -7.52
CA LYS A 146 -2.30 -3.19 -8.62
C LYS A 146 -1.04 -3.94 -8.17
N ILE A 147 -0.68 -3.87 -6.89
CA ILE A 147 0.45 -4.60 -6.33
C ILE A 147 0.03 -6.08 -6.13
N HIS A 148 0.74 -6.98 -6.86
CA HIS A 148 0.50 -8.43 -6.89
C HIS A 148 1.74 -9.22 -6.47
#